data_57cc74df9d0a832c3cedb807a30ce2d6
#
_entry.id   57cc74df9d0a832c3cedb807a30ce2d6
#
_cell.length_a   1.000
_cell.length_b   1.000
_cell.length_c   1.000
_cell.angle_alpha   90.00
_cell.angle_beta   90.00
_cell.angle_gamma   90.00
#
_symmetry.space_group_name_H-M   'P 1'
#
loop_
_entity.id
_entity.type
_entity.pdbx_description
1 polymer ?
#
loop_
_entity_poly.entity_id
_entity_poly.type
_entity_poly.pdbx_seq_one_letter_code
_entity_poly.pdbx_strand_id
1 'polypeptide(L)'
;LPVMEDRRVVGIFSERDVIYCMAKEGGGCLDRPVGEVMTSPAITVERSEKIDEALSLMTRRRIRHLPVVEEGSLLGFVSIGDLVKSRFEKVQQEAQEMRSYIQTA
;
A
#
# COMPACT_ATOMS: atom_id res chain seq x y z
N LEU A 1 -5.11 -7.29 -1.47
CA LEU A 1 -6.48 -6.94 -1.09
C LEU A 1 -6.59 -6.73 0.41
N PRO A 2 -7.23 -5.64 0.87
CA PRO A 2 -7.55 -5.51 2.27
C PRO A 2 -8.67 -6.49 2.65
N VAL A 3 -8.53 -7.11 3.82
CA VAL A 3 -9.57 -7.98 4.37
C VAL A 3 -10.32 -7.18 5.43
N MET A 4 -11.63 -7.15 5.30
CA MET A 4 -12.50 -6.28 6.09
C MET A 4 -13.36 -7.08 7.07
N GLU A 5 -13.60 -6.48 8.21
CA GLU A 5 -14.60 -6.92 9.18
C GLU A 5 -15.24 -5.68 9.79
N ASP A 6 -16.56 -5.55 9.65
CA ASP A 6 -17.31 -4.39 10.17
C ASP A 6 -16.71 -3.03 9.77
N ARG A 7 -16.36 -2.88 8.49
CA ARG A 7 -15.75 -1.68 7.89
C ARG A 7 -14.33 -1.38 8.36
N ARG A 8 -13.74 -2.25 9.17
CA ARG A 8 -12.35 -2.12 9.61
C ARG A 8 -11.46 -3.07 8.83
N VAL A 9 -10.24 -2.63 8.58
CA VAL A 9 -9.24 -3.46 7.91
C VAL A 9 -8.60 -4.35 8.97
N VAL A 10 -8.82 -5.65 8.88
CA VAL A 10 -8.29 -6.62 9.84
C VAL A 10 -7.05 -7.33 9.34
N GLY A 11 -6.80 -7.31 8.03
CA GLY A 11 -5.61 -7.94 7.47
C GLY A 11 -5.44 -7.58 6.01
N ILE A 12 -4.37 -8.11 5.43
CA ILE A 12 -4.06 -7.98 4.01
C ILE A 12 -3.92 -9.38 3.43
N PHE A 13 -4.56 -9.62 2.31
CA PHE A 13 -4.44 -10.85 1.56
C PHE A 13 -3.74 -10.55 0.24
N SER A 14 -2.61 -11.21 0.00
CA SER A 14 -1.77 -10.98 -1.17
C SER A 14 -1.40 -12.29 -1.85
N GLU A 15 -0.84 -12.18 -3.04
CA GLU A 15 -0.27 -13.30 -3.77
C GLU A 15 0.74 -14.07 -2.92
N ARG A 16 1.53 -13.37 -2.12
CA ARG A 16 2.51 -14.00 -1.23
C ARG A 16 1.84 -14.93 -0.22
N ASP A 17 0.69 -14.53 0.33
CA ASP A 17 -0.06 -15.36 1.28
C ASP A 17 -0.53 -16.65 0.62
N VAL A 18 -0.97 -16.57 -0.64
CA VAL A 18 -1.38 -17.75 -1.41
C VAL A 18 -0.19 -18.69 -1.60
N ILE A 19 0.96 -18.15 -2.00
CA ILE A 19 2.17 -18.95 -2.24
C ILE A 19 2.60 -19.67 -0.98
N TYR A 20 2.65 -18.97 0.15
CA TYR A 20 3.03 -19.58 1.43
C TYR A 20 2.05 -20.66 1.88
N CYS A 21 0.76 -20.41 1.72
CA CYS A 21 -0.27 -21.38 2.08
C CYS A 21 -0.17 -22.64 1.21
N MET A 22 0.01 -22.47 -0.10
CA MET A 22 0.15 -23.61 -1.02
C MET A 22 1.42 -24.41 -0.75
N ALA A 23 2.53 -23.75 -0.43
CA ALA A 23 3.77 -24.43 -0.08
C ALA A 23 3.61 -25.28 1.18
N LYS A 24 2.78 -24.86 2.11
CA LYS A 24 2.56 -25.52 3.39
C LYS A 24 1.49 -26.60 3.32
N GLU A 25 0.39 -26.33 2.64
CA GLU A 25 -0.82 -27.18 2.67
C GLU A 25 -1.20 -27.77 1.30
N GLY A 26 -0.54 -27.34 0.22
CA GLY A 26 -0.90 -27.77 -1.12
C GLY A 26 -2.24 -27.21 -1.58
N GLY A 27 -2.94 -27.94 -2.44
CA GLY A 27 -4.21 -27.49 -3.01
C GLY A 27 -5.35 -27.28 -2.02
N GLY A 28 -5.25 -27.84 -0.83
CA GLY A 28 -6.25 -27.64 0.23
C GLY A 28 -6.34 -26.20 0.71
N CYS A 29 -5.30 -25.42 0.49
CA CYS A 29 -5.25 -24.00 0.78
C CYS A 29 -6.42 -23.23 0.11
N LEU A 30 -6.82 -23.63 -1.09
CA LEU A 30 -7.84 -22.93 -1.87
C LEU A 30 -9.24 -22.98 -1.22
N ASP A 31 -9.45 -23.93 -0.33
CA ASP A 31 -10.73 -24.08 0.37
C ASP A 31 -10.77 -23.31 1.70
N ARG A 32 -9.68 -22.68 2.10
CA ARG A 32 -9.61 -21.93 3.35
C ARG A 32 -10.15 -20.51 3.19
N PRO A 33 -10.86 -19.98 4.20
CA PRO A 33 -11.28 -18.58 4.20
C PRO A 33 -10.06 -17.63 4.19
N VAL A 34 -10.20 -16.48 3.54
CA VAL A 34 -9.10 -15.49 3.47
C VAL A 34 -8.67 -15.02 4.87
N GLY A 35 -9.59 -14.98 5.81
CA GLY A 35 -9.29 -14.57 7.19
C GLY A 35 -8.30 -15.48 7.91
N GLU A 36 -8.19 -16.75 7.48
CA GLU A 36 -7.24 -17.69 8.05
C GLU A 36 -5.87 -17.63 7.39
N VAL A 37 -5.80 -17.11 6.16
CA VAL A 37 -4.59 -17.09 5.35
C VAL A 37 -3.95 -15.71 5.30
N MET A 38 -4.73 -14.65 5.52
CA MET A 38 -4.27 -13.27 5.46
C MET A 38 -3.10 -12.98 6.40
N THR A 39 -2.36 -11.92 6.09
CA THR A 39 -1.39 -11.34 6.99
C THR A 39 -2.12 -10.37 7.92
N SER A 40 -1.96 -10.54 9.23
CA SER A 40 -2.63 -9.75 10.24
C SER A 40 -1.66 -9.43 11.39
N PRO A 41 -1.75 -8.26 12.04
CA PRO A 41 -2.65 -7.16 11.70
C PRO A 41 -2.25 -6.48 10.39
N ALA A 42 -3.19 -5.76 9.79
CA ALA A 42 -2.92 -5.00 8.57
C ALA A 42 -2.04 -3.79 8.86
N ILE A 43 -1.08 -3.55 7.96
CA ILE A 43 -0.31 -2.32 7.99
C ILE A 43 -1.09 -1.29 7.17
N THR A 44 -1.48 -0.20 7.81
CA THR A 44 -2.29 0.85 7.19
C THR A 44 -1.61 2.21 7.35
N VAL A 45 -2.06 3.17 6.57
CA VAL A 45 -1.64 4.56 6.71
C VAL A 45 -2.86 5.45 6.83
N GLU A 46 -2.70 6.55 7.55
CA GLU A 46 -3.72 7.57 7.65
C GLU A 46 -3.73 8.44 6.39
N ARG A 47 -4.86 9.04 6.11
CA ARG A 47 -5.04 9.94 4.97
C ARG A 47 -4.02 11.09 4.95
N SER A 48 -3.63 11.56 6.13
CA SER A 48 -2.69 12.67 6.28
C SER A 48 -1.23 12.27 6.17
N GLU A 49 -0.94 10.98 6.03
CA GLU A 49 0.44 10.48 5.92
C GLU A 49 1.09 11.02 4.66
N LYS A 50 2.35 11.43 4.77
CA LYS A 50 3.11 11.95 3.64
C LYS A 50 3.53 10.81 2.71
N ILE A 51 3.59 11.12 1.41
CA ILE A 51 3.98 10.14 0.39
C ILE A 51 5.35 9.53 0.68
N ASP A 52 6.33 10.35 1.08
CA ASP A 52 7.67 9.87 1.40
C ASP A 52 7.66 8.87 2.57
N GLU A 53 6.83 9.12 3.58
CA GLU A 53 6.68 8.21 4.72
C GLU A 53 6.02 6.89 4.30
N ALA A 54 5.00 6.97 3.46
CA ALA A 54 4.34 5.79 2.94
C ALA A 54 5.28 4.94 2.09
N LEU A 55 6.08 5.57 1.22
CA LEU A 55 7.08 4.88 0.41
C LEU A 55 8.14 4.21 1.28
N SER A 56 8.60 4.89 2.32
CA SER A 56 9.56 4.34 3.27
C SER A 56 9.00 3.11 3.97
N LEU A 57 7.75 3.17 4.39
CA LEU A 57 7.06 2.04 5.03
C LEU A 57 6.95 0.85 4.09
N MET A 58 6.55 1.08 2.85
CA MET A 58 6.46 0.04 1.83
C MET A 58 7.80 -0.63 1.58
N THR A 59 8.87 0.16 1.52
CA THR A 59 10.22 -0.35 1.29
C THR A 59 10.69 -1.19 2.47
N ARG A 60 10.53 -0.70 3.68
CA ARG A 60 10.96 -1.42 4.88
C ARG A 60 10.20 -2.73 5.08
N ARG A 61 8.90 -2.73 4.79
CA ARG A 61 8.03 -3.90 4.98
C ARG A 61 7.92 -4.78 3.74
N ARG A 62 8.51 -4.35 2.62
CA ARG A 62 8.46 -5.06 1.33
C ARG A 62 7.03 -5.34 0.88
N ILE A 63 6.18 -4.34 1.02
CA ILE A 63 4.79 -4.39 0.59
C ILE A 63 4.57 -3.39 -0.54
N ARG A 64 3.64 -3.69 -1.43
CA ARG A 64 3.39 -2.89 -2.64
C ARG A 64 2.08 -2.13 -2.58
N HIS A 65 1.27 -2.38 -1.58
CA HIS A 65 -0.05 -1.78 -1.44
C HIS A 65 -0.29 -1.46 0.03
N LEU A 66 -0.93 -0.31 0.27
CA LEU A 66 -1.30 0.10 1.61
C LEU A 66 -2.76 0.53 1.63
N PRO A 67 -3.57 0.01 2.56
CA PRO A 67 -4.88 0.58 2.84
C PRO A 67 -4.71 1.96 3.48
N VAL A 68 -5.51 2.90 3.01
CA VAL A 68 -5.59 4.24 3.60
C VAL A 68 -6.84 4.28 4.46
N VAL A 69 -6.67 4.61 5.72
CA VAL A 69 -7.78 4.60 6.68
C VAL A 69 -7.97 5.97 7.32
N GLU A 70 -9.18 6.19 7.84
CA GLU A 70 -9.51 7.34 8.66
C GLU A 70 -10.39 6.81 9.80
N GLU A 71 -9.93 7.01 11.03
CA GLU A 71 -10.61 6.49 12.22
C GLU A 71 -10.89 4.99 12.14
N GLY A 72 -9.97 4.25 11.53
CA GLY A 72 -10.08 2.79 11.37
C GLY A 72 -10.91 2.34 10.17
N SER A 73 -11.62 3.23 9.51
CA SER A 73 -12.44 2.91 8.34
C SER A 73 -11.63 3.06 7.05
N LEU A 74 -11.80 2.12 6.14
CA LEU A 74 -11.10 2.12 4.86
C LEU A 74 -11.61 3.24 3.96
N LEU A 75 -10.71 4.13 3.53
CA LEU A 75 -11.00 5.17 2.55
C LEU A 75 -10.59 4.76 1.15
N GLY A 76 -9.48 4.06 1.03
CA GLY A 76 -8.92 3.70 -0.25
C GLY A 76 -7.70 2.81 -0.10
N PHE A 77 -7.03 2.61 -1.21
CA PHE A 77 -5.92 1.67 -1.29
C PHE A 77 -4.90 2.24 -2.26
N VAL A 78 -3.66 2.43 -1.83
CA VAL A 78 -2.62 2.97 -2.70
C VAL A 78 -1.59 1.92 -3.03
N SER A 79 -1.11 1.94 -4.26
CA SER A 79 -0.02 1.07 -4.70
C SER A 79 1.30 1.82 -4.68
N ILE A 80 2.40 1.06 -4.68
CA ILE A 80 3.73 1.67 -4.80
C ILE A 80 3.85 2.46 -6.11
N GLY A 81 3.22 1.96 -7.19
CA GLY A 81 3.21 2.66 -8.47
C GLY A 81 2.55 4.03 -8.40
N ASP A 82 1.41 4.13 -7.69
CA ASP A 82 0.72 5.40 -7.50
C ASP A 82 1.60 6.42 -6.76
N LEU A 83 2.28 5.98 -5.72
CA LEU A 83 3.13 6.85 -4.91
C LEU A 83 4.38 7.29 -5.67
N VAL A 84 5.00 6.38 -6.41
CA VAL A 84 6.17 6.69 -7.24
C VAL A 84 5.81 7.70 -8.32
N LYS A 85 4.68 7.51 -8.98
CA LYS A 85 4.18 8.43 -10.00
C LYS A 85 3.97 9.83 -9.42
N SER A 86 3.33 9.92 -8.26
CA SER A 86 3.08 11.19 -7.59
C SER A 86 4.38 11.90 -7.22
N ARG A 87 5.35 11.16 -6.70
CA ARG A 87 6.67 11.70 -6.36
C ARG A 87 7.41 12.20 -7.60
N PHE A 88 7.35 11.44 -8.69
CA PHE A 88 7.99 11.79 -9.95
C PHE A 88 7.40 13.08 -10.53
N GLU A 89 6.09 13.22 -10.54
CA GLU A 89 5.41 14.42 -11.02
C GLU A 89 5.81 15.64 -10.21
N LYS A 90 5.93 15.51 -8.89
CA LYS A 90 6.38 16.58 -8.02
C LYS A 90 7.81 17.02 -8.35
N VAL A 91 8.71 16.08 -8.54
CA VAL A 91 10.11 16.38 -8.90
C VAL A 91 10.17 17.09 -10.26
N GLN A 92 9.39 16.64 -11.23
CA GLN A 92 9.32 17.30 -12.54
C GLN A 92 8.81 18.74 -12.41
N GLN A 93 7.79 18.96 -11.62
CA GLN A 93 7.23 20.29 -11.40
C GLN A 93 8.27 21.21 -10.77
N GLU A 94 8.97 20.78 -9.75
CA GLU A 94 10.05 21.53 -9.11
C GLU A 94 11.16 21.88 -10.10
N ALA A 95 11.53 20.94 -10.98
CA ALA A 95 12.54 21.17 -12.00
C ALA A 95 12.08 22.22 -13.03
N GLN A 96 10.81 22.18 -13.43
CA GLN A 96 10.25 23.18 -14.36
C GLN A 96 10.20 24.55 -13.72
N GLU A 97 9.82 24.66 -12.46
CA GLU A 97 9.80 25.92 -11.72
C GLU A 97 11.22 26.52 -11.64
N MET A 98 12.21 25.68 -11.39
CA MET A 98 13.61 26.10 -11.34
C MET A 98 14.10 26.62 -12.69
N ARG A 99 13.76 25.92 -13.79
CA ARG A 99 14.10 26.39 -15.14
C ARG A 99 13.43 27.72 -15.44
N SER A 100 12.18 27.86 -15.10
CA SER A 100 11.41 29.09 -15.31
C SER A 100 12.06 30.26 -14.58
N TYR A 101 12.47 30.04 -13.32
CA TYR A 101 13.17 31.03 -12.52
C TYR A 101 14.50 31.47 -13.16
N ILE A 102 15.28 30.51 -13.66
CA ILE A 102 16.56 30.79 -14.31
C ILE A 102 16.34 31.57 -15.61
N GLN A 103 15.31 31.24 -16.39
CA GLN A 103 15.02 31.92 -17.64
C GLN A 103 14.53 33.36 -17.45
N THR A 104 13.87 33.65 -16.35
CA THR A 104 13.34 34.98 -16.06
C THR A 104 14.32 35.88 -15.32
N ALA A 105 15.37 35.31 -14.78
CA ALA A 105 16.43 36.05 -14.11
C ALA A 105 17.43 36.58 -15.13
#